data_8820853c273299c91ddb13439e2acbfc
#
_entry.id   8820853c273299c91ddb13439e2acbfc
#
_cell.length_a   1.000
_cell.length_b   1.000
_cell.length_c   1.000
_cell.angle_alpha   90.00
_cell.angle_beta   90.00
_cell.angle_gamma   90.00
#
_symmetry.space_group_name_H-M   'P 1'
#
loop_
_entity.id
_entity.type
_entity.pdbx_description
1 polymer ?
#
loop_
_entity_poly.entity_id
_entity_poly.type
_entity_poly.pdbx_seq_one_letter_code
_entity_poly.pdbx_strand_id
1 'polypeptide(L)'
;VHITGESGSGKELAARLIHEKSARRTQPFVPVNCGAIPENLMESEFFGYRKGAFTGADTERDGFFQAASGGTLFLDEVADLPLPMQVKLLRAIQEKKVRKVGSTQEDPVDVRIISATHQKLGECVEAGKFRHDLYYRLNVIELRMPALREMREDIPQFVSALLDKLARNSGARKPEVTPEALED
;
A
#
# COMPACT_ATOMS: atom_id res chain seq x y z
N VAL A 1 2.50 -5.24 -9.48
CA VAL A 1 1.82 -6.37 -8.80
C VAL A 1 0.62 -5.82 -8.06
N HIS A 2 -0.51 -6.45 -8.23
CA HIS A 2 -1.75 -6.13 -7.52
C HIS A 2 -2.10 -7.29 -6.58
N ILE A 3 -2.33 -6.98 -5.29
CA ILE A 3 -2.61 -7.97 -4.25
C ILE A 3 -4.09 -7.87 -3.89
N THR A 4 -4.83 -8.97 -4.04
CA THR A 4 -6.23 -9.08 -3.66
C THR A 4 -6.41 -9.95 -2.44
N GLY A 5 -7.43 -9.72 -1.64
CA GLY A 5 -7.75 -10.51 -0.46
C GLY A 5 -8.52 -9.71 0.57
N GLU A 6 -9.16 -10.42 1.48
CA GLU A 6 -9.95 -9.81 2.55
C GLU A 6 -9.11 -8.87 3.44
N SER A 7 -9.79 -7.98 4.14
CA SER A 7 -9.13 -7.16 5.17
C SER A 7 -8.51 -8.08 6.23
N GLY A 8 -7.26 -7.77 6.62
CA GLY A 8 -6.52 -8.60 7.58
C GLY A 8 -5.85 -9.85 7.01
N SER A 9 -5.95 -10.15 5.71
CA SER A 9 -5.32 -11.33 5.09
C SER A 9 -3.80 -11.25 4.94
N GLY A 10 -3.15 -10.17 5.41
CA GLY A 10 -1.69 -10.02 5.35
C GLY A 10 -1.16 -9.43 4.05
N LYS A 11 -1.96 -8.68 3.30
CA LYS A 11 -1.55 -8.04 2.03
C LYS A 11 -0.29 -7.17 2.15
N GLU A 12 -0.16 -6.42 3.25
CA GLU A 12 1.04 -5.62 3.49
C GLU A 12 2.29 -6.48 3.73
N LEU A 13 2.16 -7.58 4.46
CA LEU A 13 3.27 -8.52 4.67
C LEU A 13 3.73 -9.14 3.35
N ALA A 14 2.79 -9.51 2.49
CA ALA A 14 3.10 -9.99 1.14
C ALA A 14 3.82 -8.92 0.30
N ALA A 15 3.36 -7.66 0.36
CA ALA A 15 4.02 -6.56 -0.35
C ALA A 15 5.45 -6.31 0.16
N ARG A 16 5.68 -6.36 1.47
CA ARG A 16 7.03 -6.27 2.07
C ARG A 16 7.93 -7.41 1.62
N LEU A 17 7.43 -8.63 1.63
CA LEU A 17 8.18 -9.81 1.15
C LEU A 17 8.57 -9.68 -0.32
N ILE A 18 7.66 -9.21 -1.17
CA ILE A 18 7.93 -8.94 -2.59
C ILE A 18 9.04 -7.89 -2.74
N HIS A 19 9.02 -6.85 -1.93
CA HIS A 19 10.07 -5.82 -1.92
C HIS A 19 11.42 -6.40 -1.46
N GLU A 20 11.45 -7.11 -0.33
CA GLU A 20 12.66 -7.72 0.25
C GLU A 20 13.32 -8.74 -0.68
N LYS A 21 12.54 -9.45 -1.50
CA LYS A 21 13.03 -10.41 -2.51
C LYS A 21 13.37 -9.76 -3.85
N SER A 22 13.24 -8.45 -3.99
CA SER A 22 13.50 -7.73 -5.24
C SER A 22 14.92 -7.14 -5.31
N ALA A 23 15.29 -6.67 -6.51
CA ALA A 23 16.53 -5.90 -6.70
C ALA A 23 16.54 -4.57 -5.91
N ARG A 24 15.37 -4.10 -5.46
CA ARG A 24 15.21 -2.86 -4.68
C ARG A 24 15.16 -3.07 -3.17
N ARG A 25 15.54 -4.25 -2.66
CA ARG A 25 15.43 -4.63 -1.23
C ARG A 25 16.11 -3.68 -0.26
N THR A 26 17.16 -2.98 -0.70
CA THR A 26 17.94 -2.00 0.11
C THR A 26 17.41 -0.57 -0.04
N GLN A 27 16.43 -0.36 -0.90
CA GLN A 27 15.81 0.93 -1.18
C GLN A 27 14.56 1.13 -0.32
N PRO A 28 14.02 2.35 -0.24
CA PRO A 28 12.84 2.62 0.57
C PRO A 28 11.63 1.74 0.20
N PHE A 29 10.89 1.32 1.22
CA PHE A 29 9.56 0.75 1.11
C PHE A 29 8.59 1.68 1.84
N VAL A 30 7.71 2.32 1.11
CA VAL A 30 6.75 3.30 1.65
C VAL A 30 5.35 2.73 1.57
N PRO A 31 4.78 2.25 2.70
CA PRO A 31 3.40 1.80 2.75
C PRO A 31 2.46 2.98 2.96
N VAL A 32 1.38 3.01 2.17
CA VAL A 32 0.33 4.04 2.24
C VAL A 32 -1.03 3.36 2.24
N ASN A 33 -1.84 3.65 3.25
CA ASN A 33 -3.25 3.26 3.26
C ASN A 33 -4.08 4.41 2.66
N CYS A 34 -4.57 4.21 1.44
CA CYS A 34 -5.32 5.24 0.71
C CYS A 34 -6.63 5.61 1.41
N GLY A 35 -7.31 4.65 2.06
CA GLY A 35 -8.55 4.89 2.78
C GLY A 35 -8.38 5.68 4.10
N ALA A 36 -7.16 5.76 4.61
CA ALA A 36 -6.88 6.48 5.87
C ALA A 36 -6.53 7.96 5.66
N ILE A 37 -6.32 8.40 4.42
CA ILE A 37 -5.93 9.78 4.11
C ILE A 37 -7.18 10.61 3.78
N PRO A 38 -7.44 11.73 4.47
CA PRO A 38 -8.50 12.65 4.08
C PRO A 38 -8.32 13.13 2.63
N GLU A 39 -9.43 13.18 1.87
CA GLU A 39 -9.38 13.51 0.44
C GLU A 39 -8.70 14.85 0.15
N ASN A 40 -8.96 15.86 0.96
CA ASN A 40 -8.37 17.20 0.83
C ASN A 40 -6.86 17.25 1.09
N LEU A 41 -6.27 16.24 1.74
CA LEU A 41 -4.83 16.14 1.99
C LEU A 41 -4.13 15.18 1.03
N MET A 42 -4.86 14.37 0.30
CA MET A 42 -4.31 13.28 -0.51
C MET A 42 -3.26 13.75 -1.51
N GLU A 43 -3.55 14.83 -2.24
CA GLU A 43 -2.62 15.34 -3.25
C GLU A 43 -1.30 15.80 -2.62
N SER A 44 -1.35 16.56 -1.54
CA SER A 44 -0.15 17.03 -0.84
C SER A 44 0.64 15.92 -0.17
N GLU A 45 -0.03 14.88 0.36
CA GLU A 45 0.64 13.72 0.94
C GLU A 45 1.31 12.85 -0.13
N PHE A 46 0.68 12.65 -1.29
CA PHE A 46 1.25 11.84 -2.37
C PHE A 46 2.40 12.54 -3.10
N PHE A 47 2.22 13.83 -3.43
CA PHE A 47 3.12 14.55 -4.35
C PHE A 47 3.97 15.62 -3.68
N GLY A 48 3.74 15.88 -2.39
CA GLY A 48 4.40 16.96 -1.68
C GLY A 48 3.86 18.34 -2.02
N TYR A 49 4.38 19.34 -1.37
CA TYR A 49 3.98 20.74 -1.57
C TYR A 49 5.13 21.71 -1.37
N ARG A 50 5.05 22.88 -2.02
CA ARG A 50 5.94 24.00 -1.77
C ARG A 50 5.43 24.88 -0.65
N LYS A 51 6.35 25.61 -0.05
CA LYS A 51 6.01 26.68 0.89
C LYS A 51 5.03 27.65 0.23
N GLY A 52 3.94 27.99 0.93
CA GLY A 52 2.90 28.89 0.45
C GLY A 52 1.89 28.26 -0.52
N ALA A 53 1.92 26.96 -0.74
CA ALA A 53 0.99 26.28 -1.65
C ALA A 53 -0.47 26.35 -1.18
N PHE A 54 -0.69 26.41 0.13
CA PHE A 54 -2.00 26.55 0.78
C PHE A 54 -1.84 27.15 2.19
N THR A 55 -2.93 27.53 2.84
CA THR A 55 -2.90 28.07 4.21
C THR A 55 -2.33 27.03 5.18
N GLY A 56 -1.21 27.36 5.85
CA GLY A 56 -0.48 26.47 6.75
C GLY A 56 0.70 25.73 6.10
N ALA A 57 0.97 25.97 4.82
CA ALA A 57 2.17 25.45 4.15
C ALA A 57 3.41 26.33 4.45
N ASP A 58 3.88 26.30 5.70
CA ASP A 58 4.98 27.16 6.17
C ASP A 58 6.34 26.70 5.66
N THR A 59 6.47 25.43 5.30
CA THR A 59 7.69 24.82 4.76
C THR A 59 7.38 24.02 3.49
N GLU A 60 8.42 23.70 2.74
CA GLU A 60 8.33 22.74 1.63
C GLU A 60 8.40 21.31 2.20
N ARG A 61 7.62 20.37 1.64
CA ARG A 61 7.62 18.97 2.05
C ARG A 61 7.53 18.03 0.84
N ASP A 62 8.30 16.95 0.90
CA ASP A 62 8.21 15.85 -0.04
C ASP A 62 6.98 14.97 0.26
N GLY A 63 6.39 14.41 -0.80
CA GLY A 63 5.31 13.45 -0.71
C GLY A 63 5.80 11.99 -0.77
N PHE A 64 4.85 11.07 -0.76
CA PHE A 64 5.15 9.63 -0.79
C PHE A 64 5.92 9.20 -2.03
N PHE A 65 5.68 9.81 -3.19
CA PHE A 65 6.39 9.49 -4.42
C PHE A 65 7.87 9.85 -4.33
N GLN A 66 8.20 11.03 -3.80
CA GLN A 66 9.60 11.43 -3.60
C GLN A 66 10.27 10.55 -2.55
N ALA A 67 9.58 10.26 -1.44
CA ALA A 67 10.10 9.39 -0.38
C ALA A 67 10.34 7.95 -0.84
N ALA A 68 9.56 7.45 -1.80
CA ALA A 68 9.69 6.10 -2.36
C ALA A 68 10.63 6.03 -3.56
N SER A 69 11.19 7.14 -4.02
CA SER A 69 12.04 7.16 -5.22
C SER A 69 13.26 6.26 -5.08
N GLY A 70 13.52 5.46 -6.11
CA GLY A 70 14.48 4.36 -6.11
C GLY A 70 13.95 3.04 -5.55
N GLY A 71 12.87 3.08 -4.77
CA GLY A 71 12.31 1.96 -4.04
C GLY A 71 10.90 1.55 -4.50
N THR A 72 10.06 1.27 -3.52
CA THR A 72 8.71 0.73 -3.71
C THR A 72 7.68 1.56 -2.93
N LEU A 73 6.60 1.95 -3.59
CA LEU A 73 5.41 2.52 -2.99
C LEU A 73 4.32 1.45 -2.93
N PHE A 74 3.88 1.10 -1.74
CA PHE A 74 2.78 0.17 -1.53
C PHE A 74 1.49 0.95 -1.25
N LEU A 75 0.50 0.78 -2.13
CA LEU A 75 -0.80 1.44 -2.07
C LEU A 75 -1.84 0.45 -1.57
N ASP A 76 -2.10 0.44 -0.28
CA ASP A 76 -3.18 -0.35 0.31
C ASP A 76 -4.52 0.37 0.14
N GLU A 77 -5.58 -0.41 -0.07
CA GLU A 77 -6.92 0.07 -0.36
C GLU A 77 -6.96 1.08 -1.53
N VAL A 78 -6.30 0.73 -2.63
CA VAL A 78 -6.18 1.59 -3.82
C VAL A 78 -7.54 1.92 -4.45
N ALA A 79 -8.55 1.08 -4.23
CA ALA A 79 -9.92 1.32 -4.68
C ALA A 79 -10.57 2.56 -4.03
N ASP A 80 -10.07 3.00 -2.88
CA ASP A 80 -10.58 4.16 -2.15
C ASP A 80 -10.04 5.51 -2.69
N LEU A 81 -9.14 5.48 -3.69
CA LEU A 81 -8.66 6.70 -4.33
C LEU A 81 -9.78 7.40 -5.10
N PRO A 82 -10.03 8.70 -4.87
CA PRO A 82 -10.94 9.49 -5.69
C PRO A 82 -10.49 9.54 -7.15
N LEU A 83 -11.43 9.64 -8.09
CA LEU A 83 -11.12 9.68 -9.52
C LEU A 83 -10.06 10.73 -9.92
N PRO A 84 -10.08 11.97 -9.39
CA PRO A 84 -9.03 12.95 -9.67
C PRO A 84 -7.63 12.48 -9.27
N MET A 85 -7.51 11.78 -8.14
CA MET A 85 -6.25 11.21 -7.66
C MET A 85 -5.79 10.03 -8.51
N GLN A 86 -6.72 9.22 -9.02
CA GLN A 86 -6.42 8.14 -9.94
C GLN A 86 -5.78 8.66 -11.23
N VAL A 87 -6.25 9.79 -11.76
CA VAL A 87 -5.65 10.46 -12.94
C VAL A 87 -4.20 10.87 -12.65
N LYS A 88 -3.96 11.50 -11.50
CA LYS A 88 -2.61 11.94 -11.10
C LYS A 88 -1.66 10.78 -10.84
N LEU A 89 -2.16 9.72 -10.20
CA LEU A 89 -1.42 8.48 -10.00
C LEU A 89 -1.00 7.83 -11.32
N LEU A 90 -1.93 7.72 -12.27
CA LEU A 90 -1.65 7.17 -13.59
C LEU A 90 -0.54 7.96 -14.31
N ARG A 91 -0.62 9.30 -14.31
CA ARG A 91 0.43 10.16 -14.88
C ARG A 91 1.77 9.92 -14.22
N ALA A 92 1.83 9.90 -12.89
CA ALA A 92 3.07 9.66 -12.16
C ALA A 92 3.73 8.32 -12.53
N ILE A 93 2.92 7.27 -12.71
CA ILE A 93 3.40 5.93 -13.12
C ILE A 93 3.89 5.93 -14.57
N GLN A 94 3.18 6.61 -15.48
CA GLN A 94 3.50 6.61 -16.91
C GLN A 94 4.68 7.52 -17.24
N GLU A 95 4.67 8.75 -16.73
CA GLU A 95 5.65 9.79 -17.03
C GLU A 95 6.91 9.69 -16.17
N LYS A 96 6.85 8.93 -15.05
CA LYS A 96 7.91 8.83 -14.03
C LYS A 96 8.35 10.19 -13.51
N LYS A 97 7.39 11.09 -13.37
CA LYS A 97 7.55 12.44 -12.85
C LYS A 97 6.36 12.82 -12.01
N VAL A 98 6.61 13.62 -11.01
CA VAL A 98 5.57 14.19 -10.15
C VAL A 98 5.78 15.69 -10.00
N ARG A 99 4.73 16.40 -9.60
CA ARG A 99 4.77 17.85 -9.38
C ARG A 99 4.21 18.15 -8.00
N LYS A 100 4.97 18.86 -7.19
CA LYS A 100 4.52 19.34 -5.89
C LYS A 100 3.37 20.32 -6.05
N VAL A 101 2.42 20.29 -5.10
CA VAL A 101 1.35 21.29 -5.03
C VAL A 101 1.98 22.69 -4.93
N GLY A 102 1.50 23.63 -5.75
CA GLY A 102 2.08 24.99 -5.83
C GLY A 102 3.35 25.11 -6.65
N SER A 103 3.80 24.04 -7.33
CA SER A 103 4.98 24.06 -8.21
C SER A 103 4.60 23.84 -9.67
N THR A 104 5.37 24.46 -10.56
CA THR A 104 5.37 24.18 -12.00
C THR A 104 6.49 23.22 -12.39
N GLN A 105 7.43 22.96 -11.50
CA GLN A 105 8.57 22.08 -11.73
C GLN A 105 8.15 20.62 -11.57
N GLU A 106 8.66 19.77 -12.45
CA GLU A 106 8.51 18.32 -12.39
C GLU A 106 9.74 17.68 -11.76
N ASP A 107 9.51 16.83 -10.77
CA ASP A 107 10.54 16.04 -10.11
C ASP A 107 10.53 14.63 -10.72
N PRO A 108 11.66 14.13 -11.29
CA PRO A 108 11.74 12.76 -11.75
C PRO A 108 11.67 11.80 -10.55
N VAL A 109 10.90 10.71 -10.71
CA VAL A 109 10.78 9.66 -9.70
C VAL A 109 10.85 8.28 -10.35
N ASP A 110 11.58 7.36 -9.74
CA ASP A 110 11.64 5.96 -10.16
C ASP A 110 11.08 5.08 -9.06
N VAL A 111 9.78 4.82 -9.12
CA VAL A 111 9.04 4.12 -8.07
C VAL A 111 8.41 2.85 -8.62
N ARG A 112 8.66 1.73 -7.95
CA ARG A 112 7.91 0.49 -8.18
C ARG A 112 6.60 0.56 -7.40
N ILE A 113 5.47 0.33 -8.09
CA ILE A 113 4.16 0.29 -7.44
C ILE A 113 3.77 -1.15 -7.13
N ILE A 114 3.34 -1.38 -5.89
CA ILE A 114 2.57 -2.55 -5.46
C ILE A 114 1.25 -2.00 -4.94
N SER A 115 0.13 -2.50 -5.43
CA SER A 115 -1.22 -2.08 -5.00
C SER A 115 -1.95 -3.22 -4.33
N ALA A 116 -2.85 -2.91 -3.42
CA ALA A 116 -3.71 -3.88 -2.76
C ALA A 116 -5.11 -3.33 -2.54
N THR A 117 -6.09 -4.21 -2.50
CA THR A 117 -7.46 -3.89 -2.09
C THR A 117 -8.21 -5.16 -1.68
N HIS A 118 -9.22 -5.01 -0.81
CA HIS A 118 -10.20 -6.06 -0.53
C HIS A 118 -11.38 -6.05 -1.51
N GLN A 119 -11.52 -4.97 -2.30
CA GLN A 119 -12.58 -4.80 -3.28
C GLN A 119 -12.18 -5.44 -4.62
N LYS A 120 -13.16 -5.85 -5.40
CA LYS A 120 -12.96 -6.33 -6.76
C LYS A 120 -12.83 -5.13 -7.71
N LEU A 121 -11.60 -4.79 -8.09
CA LEU A 121 -11.33 -3.61 -8.94
C LEU A 121 -12.10 -3.64 -10.26
N GLY A 122 -12.30 -4.80 -10.88
CA GLY A 122 -13.11 -4.93 -12.09
C GLY A 122 -14.55 -4.43 -11.90
N GLU A 123 -15.18 -4.79 -10.79
CA GLU A 123 -16.53 -4.30 -10.45
C GLU A 123 -16.53 -2.78 -10.18
N CYS A 124 -15.46 -2.26 -9.56
CA CYS A 124 -15.29 -0.81 -9.38
C CYS A 124 -15.15 -0.06 -10.71
N VAL A 125 -14.49 -0.66 -11.70
CA VAL A 125 -14.39 -0.11 -13.06
C VAL A 125 -15.76 -0.07 -13.72
N GLU A 126 -16.52 -1.16 -13.68
CA GLU A 126 -17.87 -1.24 -14.23
C GLU A 126 -18.82 -0.23 -13.59
N ALA A 127 -18.68 0.00 -12.29
CA ALA A 127 -19.45 1.00 -11.54
C ALA A 127 -18.99 2.45 -11.76
N GLY A 128 -17.95 2.70 -12.58
CA GLY A 128 -17.40 4.03 -12.84
C GLY A 128 -16.64 4.65 -11.66
N LYS A 129 -16.31 3.85 -10.64
CA LYS A 129 -15.58 4.31 -9.44
C LYS A 129 -14.06 4.19 -9.58
N PHE A 130 -13.60 3.39 -10.54
CA PHE A 130 -12.18 3.19 -10.80
C PHE A 130 -11.92 3.28 -12.31
N ARG A 131 -10.83 3.94 -12.69
CA ARG A 131 -10.49 4.13 -14.09
C ARG A 131 -9.96 2.85 -14.70
N HIS A 132 -10.46 2.53 -15.87
CA HIS A 132 -10.07 1.38 -16.68
C HIS A 132 -8.56 1.39 -17.03
N ASP A 133 -8.02 2.58 -17.43
CA ASP A 133 -6.61 2.73 -17.78
C ASP A 133 -5.67 2.50 -16.59
N LEU A 134 -6.03 2.99 -15.39
CA LEU A 134 -5.28 2.73 -14.17
C LEU A 134 -5.36 1.25 -13.76
N TYR A 135 -6.54 0.63 -13.87
CA TYR A 135 -6.73 -0.79 -13.59
C TYR A 135 -5.74 -1.66 -14.37
N TYR A 136 -5.67 -1.48 -15.69
CA TYR A 136 -4.74 -2.25 -16.51
C TYR A 136 -3.27 -1.97 -16.21
N ARG A 137 -2.95 -0.78 -15.74
CA ARG A 137 -1.58 -0.44 -15.37
C ARG A 137 -1.14 -1.08 -14.04
N LEU A 138 -2.07 -1.24 -13.09
CA LEU A 138 -1.80 -1.84 -11.79
C LEU A 138 -1.90 -3.36 -11.83
N ASN A 139 -2.92 -3.91 -12.50
CA ASN A 139 -3.24 -5.34 -12.51
C ASN A 139 -2.52 -6.09 -13.63
N VAL A 140 -1.19 -6.00 -13.68
CA VAL A 140 -0.35 -6.78 -14.62
C VAL A 140 -0.10 -8.19 -14.09
N ILE A 141 0.16 -8.31 -12.79
CA ILE A 141 0.32 -9.57 -12.07
C ILE A 141 -0.57 -9.49 -10.85
N GLU A 142 -1.54 -10.36 -10.76
CA GLU A 142 -2.42 -10.49 -9.60
C GLU A 142 -1.92 -11.56 -8.64
N LEU A 143 -1.86 -11.22 -7.35
CA LEU A 143 -1.58 -12.14 -6.26
C LEU A 143 -2.78 -12.17 -5.33
N ARG A 144 -3.49 -13.29 -5.29
CA ARG A 144 -4.60 -13.48 -4.35
C ARG A 144 -4.08 -13.98 -3.00
N MET A 145 -4.39 -13.25 -1.95
CA MET A 145 -4.18 -13.70 -0.57
C MET A 145 -5.38 -14.54 -0.14
N PRO A 146 -5.17 -15.79 0.28
CA PRO A 146 -6.24 -16.60 0.80
C PRO A 146 -6.77 -16.06 2.13
N ALA A 147 -8.05 -16.28 2.41
CA ALA A 147 -8.62 -15.96 3.71
C ALA A 147 -8.16 -17.00 4.76
N LEU A 148 -8.12 -16.61 6.04
CA LEU A 148 -7.65 -17.49 7.12
C LEU A 148 -8.43 -18.82 7.17
N ARG A 149 -9.74 -18.78 6.90
CA ARG A 149 -10.59 -19.99 6.83
C ARG A 149 -10.23 -20.93 5.68
N GLU A 150 -9.52 -20.46 4.65
CA GLU A 150 -9.01 -21.27 3.53
C GLU A 150 -7.66 -21.93 3.85
N MET A 151 -7.02 -21.54 4.97
CA MET A 151 -5.70 -22.01 5.40
C MET A 151 -5.74 -22.58 6.83
N ARG A 152 -6.76 -23.35 7.16
CA ARG A 152 -6.95 -23.87 8.53
C ARG A 152 -5.76 -24.66 9.05
N GLU A 153 -5.10 -25.41 8.18
CA GLU A 153 -3.92 -26.21 8.53
C GLU A 153 -2.71 -25.35 8.96
N ASP A 154 -2.66 -24.11 8.50
CA ASP A 154 -1.56 -23.16 8.82
C ASP A 154 -1.84 -22.36 10.10
N ILE A 155 -3.06 -22.37 10.65
CA ILE A 155 -3.45 -21.60 11.85
C ILE A 155 -2.51 -21.85 13.03
N PRO A 156 -2.15 -23.10 13.38
CA PRO A 156 -1.24 -23.35 14.50
C PRO A 156 0.11 -22.67 14.32
N GLN A 157 0.63 -22.63 13.10
CA GLN A 157 1.89 -21.97 12.76
C GLN A 157 1.77 -20.45 12.89
N PHE A 158 0.67 -19.84 12.41
CA PHE A 158 0.40 -18.42 12.58
C PHE A 158 0.28 -18.02 14.06
N VAL A 159 -0.46 -18.79 14.85
CA VAL A 159 -0.60 -18.56 16.29
C VAL A 159 0.75 -18.61 16.96
N SER A 160 1.56 -19.63 16.68
CA SER A 160 2.91 -19.75 17.23
C SER A 160 3.79 -18.56 16.90
N ALA A 161 3.83 -18.14 15.63
CA ALA A 161 4.63 -17.01 15.18
C ALA A 161 4.17 -15.67 15.80
N LEU A 162 2.85 -15.49 15.96
CA LEU A 162 2.28 -14.29 16.58
C LEU A 162 2.64 -14.23 18.07
N LEU A 163 2.52 -15.35 18.79
CA LEU A 163 2.88 -15.43 20.21
C LEU A 163 4.39 -15.22 20.44
N ASP A 164 5.24 -15.72 19.56
CA ASP A 164 6.68 -15.44 19.59
C ASP A 164 6.98 -13.94 19.43
N LYS A 165 6.29 -13.27 18.51
CA LYS A 165 6.41 -11.82 18.29
C LYS A 165 5.95 -11.03 19.51
N LEU A 166 4.80 -11.40 20.09
CA LEU A 166 4.26 -10.74 21.28
C LEU A 166 5.17 -10.93 22.50
N ALA A 167 5.67 -12.15 22.73
CA ALA A 167 6.60 -12.46 23.82
C ALA A 167 7.90 -11.64 23.72
N ARG A 168 8.48 -11.54 22.51
CA ARG A 168 9.68 -10.71 22.29
C ARG A 168 9.42 -9.23 22.56
N ASN A 169 8.28 -8.71 22.12
CA ASN A 169 7.95 -7.29 22.28
C ASN A 169 7.62 -6.91 23.73
N SER A 170 7.03 -7.83 24.50
CA SER A 170 6.64 -7.60 25.90
C SER A 170 7.69 -8.03 26.92
N GLY A 171 8.76 -8.74 26.48
CA GLY A 171 9.73 -9.35 27.38
C GLY A 171 9.15 -10.49 28.24
N ALA A 172 7.93 -10.95 27.90
CA ALA A 172 7.23 -12.00 28.64
C ALA A 172 7.56 -13.39 28.07
N ARG A 173 7.34 -14.43 28.87
CA ARG A 173 7.40 -15.80 28.39
C ARG A 173 6.28 -16.06 27.38
N LYS A 174 6.61 -16.78 26.30
CA LYS A 174 5.63 -17.21 25.30
C LYS A 174 4.55 -18.08 25.99
N PRO A 175 3.27 -17.75 25.89
CA PRO A 175 2.20 -18.62 26.39
C PRO A 175 2.10 -19.89 25.53
N GLU A 176 1.75 -21.00 26.17
CA GLU A 176 1.46 -22.25 25.49
C GLU A 176 -0.04 -22.28 25.13
N VAL A 177 -0.36 -22.73 23.93
CA VAL A 177 -1.73 -22.92 23.45
C VAL A 177 -2.04 -24.40 23.45
N THR A 178 -3.12 -24.79 24.08
CA THR A 178 -3.55 -26.21 24.11
C THR A 178 -4.12 -26.63 22.74
N PRO A 179 -4.05 -27.92 22.40
CA PRO A 179 -4.65 -28.41 21.15
C PRO A 179 -6.14 -28.05 21.02
N GLU A 180 -6.90 -28.15 22.13
CA GLU A 180 -8.33 -27.82 22.14
C GLU A 180 -8.59 -26.36 21.78
N ALA A 181 -7.74 -25.42 22.22
CA ALA A 181 -7.86 -24.00 21.90
C ALA A 181 -7.49 -23.67 20.45
N LEU A 182 -6.91 -24.62 19.70
CA LEU A 182 -6.60 -24.46 18.27
C LEU A 182 -7.72 -25.03 17.37
N GLU A 183 -8.60 -25.85 17.93
CA GLU A 183 -9.73 -26.47 17.20
C GLU A 183 -11.00 -25.59 17.21
N ASP A 184 -11.13 -24.67 18.18
CA ASP A 184 -12.21 -23.68 18.30
C ASP A 184 -11.98 -22.47 17.35
#